data_36a0db1e2c4d012997586f3ab8a5027a
#
_entry.id   36a0db1e2c4d012997586f3ab8a5027a
#
_cell.length_a   1.000
_cell.length_b   1.000
_cell.length_c   1.000
_cell.angle_alpha   90.00
_cell.angle_beta   90.00
_cell.angle_gamma   90.00
#
_symmetry.space_group_name_H-M   'P 1'
#
loop_
_entity.id
_entity.type
_entity.pdbx_description
1 polymer ?
#
loop_
_entity_poly.entity_id
_entity_poly.type
_entity_poly.pdbx_seq_one_letter_code
_entity_poly.pdbx_strand_id
1 'polypeptide(L)'
;NNSQKWKTKFNPENYKAKNFSEEVIDASTGKVVIKLGDKINYLNAKKLANDGLKNILVSKESLYGKFLHTDVKINEEENGIFKIGTELNETIIDQILEAKVFSLEISVTNSINKGGYLLTTIFNDKNNSKEEAITEVYKMLRPGEPPTIEIATQIFNNLFFSSDRYDLSDVGRVKMNSRLNLECSDKITILRNDDILAIIHKMLDLRDGKDDVDDIDHL
;
A
#
# COMPACT_ATOMS: atom_id res chain seq x y z
N ASN A 1 17.55 29.84 11.84
CA ASN A 1 16.40 28.92 11.77
C ASN A 1 16.52 28.08 10.50
N ASN A 2 17.32 27.01 10.54
CA ASN A 2 17.39 26.03 9.46
C ASN A 2 16.17 25.09 9.61
N SER A 3 15.08 25.43 8.94
CA SER A 3 14.02 24.45 8.69
C SER A 3 14.63 23.39 7.78
N GLN A 4 14.93 22.21 8.32
CA GLN A 4 15.42 21.07 7.56
C GLN A 4 14.35 20.69 6.55
N LYS A 5 14.62 20.92 5.26
CA LYS A 5 13.73 20.58 4.16
C LYS A 5 14.24 19.32 3.49
N TRP A 6 13.37 18.36 3.31
CA TRP A 6 13.64 17.15 2.55
C TRP A 6 13.54 17.43 1.05
N LYS A 7 14.25 16.64 0.25
CA LYS A 7 14.24 16.73 -1.20
C LYS A 7 13.58 15.47 -1.78
N THR A 8 12.59 15.65 -2.65
CA THR A 8 11.94 14.54 -3.35
C THR A 8 11.86 14.80 -4.85
N LYS A 9 11.73 13.71 -5.64
CA LYS A 9 11.50 13.83 -7.08
C LYS A 9 10.12 14.41 -7.34
N PHE A 10 10.04 15.35 -8.28
CA PHE A 10 8.78 15.86 -8.76
C PHE A 10 8.18 14.88 -9.76
N ASN A 11 6.99 14.30 -9.42
CA ASN A 11 6.25 13.42 -10.31
C ASN A 11 4.90 14.04 -10.65
N PRO A 12 4.65 14.45 -11.92
CA PRO A 12 3.39 15.07 -12.36
C PRO A 12 2.14 14.21 -12.08
N GLU A 13 2.27 12.88 -12.05
CA GLU A 13 1.16 11.95 -11.77
C GLU A 13 0.53 12.15 -10.38
N ASN A 14 1.31 12.65 -9.42
CA ASN A 14 0.87 12.90 -8.06
C ASN A 14 0.01 14.17 -7.93
N TYR A 15 -0.14 14.93 -9.02
CA TYR A 15 -0.76 16.27 -9.02
C TYR A 15 -2.05 16.33 -9.86
N LYS A 16 -2.81 15.26 -9.93
CA LYS A 16 -4.11 15.23 -10.61
C LYS A 16 -5.12 15.99 -9.75
N ALA A 17 -5.51 17.20 -10.17
CA ALA A 17 -6.56 18.03 -9.58
C ALA A 17 -6.42 18.30 -8.06
N LYS A 18 -5.23 18.66 -7.60
CA LYS A 18 -4.96 18.93 -6.19
C LYS A 18 -4.91 20.43 -5.89
N ASN A 19 -5.57 20.84 -4.81
CA ASN A 19 -5.31 22.14 -4.18
C ASN A 19 -4.09 22.00 -3.28
N PHE A 20 -3.17 22.95 -3.35
CA PHE A 20 -1.98 22.93 -2.51
C PHE A 20 -2.26 23.60 -1.17
N SER A 21 -1.99 22.86 -0.10
CA SER A 21 -1.95 23.36 1.27
C SER A 21 -0.60 23.97 1.65
N GLU A 22 0.43 23.79 0.79
CA GLU A 22 1.80 24.28 0.99
C GLU A 22 2.38 24.78 -0.34
N GLU A 23 3.38 25.66 -0.25
CA GLU A 23 4.13 26.13 -1.42
C GLU A 23 5.05 25.02 -1.95
N VAL A 24 5.07 24.84 -3.26
CA VAL A 24 6.04 23.95 -3.91
C VAL A 24 7.27 24.73 -4.32
N ILE A 25 8.40 24.40 -3.74
CA ILE A 25 9.68 25.06 -3.94
C ILE A 25 10.59 24.14 -4.76
N ASP A 26 11.16 24.64 -5.83
CA ASP A 26 12.18 23.93 -6.59
C ASP A 26 13.44 23.74 -5.73
N ALA A 27 13.87 22.50 -5.59
CA ALA A 27 15.03 22.14 -4.76
C ALA A 27 16.37 22.61 -5.35
N SER A 28 16.43 22.92 -6.65
CA SER A 28 17.64 23.37 -7.34
C SER A 28 17.81 24.88 -7.29
N THR A 29 16.72 25.64 -7.45
CA THR A 29 16.74 27.10 -7.55
C THR A 29 16.28 27.81 -6.28
N GLY A 30 15.60 27.10 -5.37
CA GLY A 30 14.98 27.68 -4.17
C GLY A 30 13.76 28.57 -4.46
N LYS A 31 13.30 28.63 -5.71
CA LYS A 31 12.16 29.46 -6.10
C LYS A 31 10.84 28.74 -5.83
N VAL A 32 9.83 29.51 -5.41
CA VAL A 32 8.46 29.03 -5.33
C VAL A 32 7.92 28.85 -6.75
N VAL A 33 7.55 27.61 -7.09
CA VAL A 33 7.02 27.23 -8.41
C VAL A 33 5.50 27.21 -8.39
N ILE A 34 4.91 26.84 -7.27
CA ILE A 34 3.47 26.80 -7.05
C ILE A 34 3.18 27.46 -5.71
N LYS A 35 2.28 28.42 -5.70
CA LYS A 35 1.90 29.14 -4.49
C LYS A 35 0.80 28.41 -3.70
N LEU A 36 0.72 28.74 -2.42
CA LEU A 36 -0.36 28.29 -1.57
C LEU A 36 -1.73 28.61 -2.18
N GLY A 37 -2.61 27.64 -2.26
CA GLY A 37 -3.96 27.80 -2.80
C GLY A 37 -4.10 27.66 -4.30
N ASP A 38 -3.01 27.59 -5.06
CA ASP A 38 -3.05 27.37 -6.50
C ASP A 38 -3.63 25.99 -6.81
N LYS A 39 -4.46 25.93 -7.86
CA LYS A 39 -4.96 24.68 -8.43
C LYS A 39 -4.04 24.23 -9.55
N ILE A 40 -3.44 23.08 -9.38
CA ILE A 40 -2.70 22.43 -10.47
C ILE A 40 -3.48 21.25 -11.02
N ASN A 41 -3.49 21.15 -12.34
CA ASN A 41 -3.91 19.98 -13.07
C ASN A 41 -2.68 19.21 -13.59
N TYR A 42 -2.91 17.99 -14.04
CA TYR A 42 -1.86 17.13 -14.60
C TYR A 42 -1.08 17.77 -15.75
N LEU A 43 -1.76 18.52 -16.62
CA LEU A 43 -1.13 19.17 -17.78
C LEU A 43 -0.14 20.26 -17.34
N ASN A 44 -0.50 21.06 -16.34
CA ASN A 44 0.37 22.10 -15.80
C ASN A 44 1.56 21.46 -15.04
N ALA A 45 1.33 20.40 -14.28
CA ALA A 45 2.42 19.66 -13.63
C ALA A 45 3.39 19.06 -14.66
N LYS A 46 2.87 18.50 -15.76
CA LYS A 46 3.70 17.97 -16.84
C LYS A 46 4.51 19.07 -17.55
N LYS A 47 3.94 20.26 -17.74
CA LYS A 47 4.71 21.42 -18.26
C LYS A 47 5.86 21.78 -17.33
N LEU A 48 5.62 21.91 -16.03
CA LEU A 48 6.67 22.21 -15.05
C LEU A 48 7.81 21.17 -15.06
N ALA A 49 7.47 19.89 -15.21
CA ALA A 49 8.48 18.84 -15.34
C ALA A 49 9.31 18.98 -16.62
N ASN A 50 8.65 19.31 -17.75
CA ASN A 50 9.33 19.56 -19.03
C ASN A 50 10.19 20.82 -18.99
N ASP A 51 9.78 21.85 -18.25
CA ASP A 51 10.52 23.10 -18.04
C ASP A 51 11.73 22.92 -17.10
N GLY A 52 11.98 21.69 -16.63
CA GLY A 52 13.17 21.31 -15.88
C GLY A 52 12.99 21.12 -14.38
N LEU A 53 11.77 21.16 -13.86
CA LEU A 53 11.50 20.87 -12.45
C LEU A 53 11.68 19.38 -12.18
N LYS A 54 12.84 18.99 -11.63
CA LYS A 54 13.15 17.58 -11.32
C LYS A 54 12.90 17.22 -9.86
N ASN A 55 13.17 18.16 -8.95
CA ASN A 55 13.09 17.90 -7.52
C ASN A 55 12.46 19.09 -6.80
N ILE A 56 11.73 18.81 -5.76
CA ILE A 56 11.06 19.80 -4.90
C ILE A 56 11.52 19.66 -3.46
N LEU A 57 11.45 20.75 -2.72
CA LEU A 57 11.64 20.75 -1.28
C LEU A 57 10.32 20.40 -0.59
N VAL A 58 10.41 19.55 0.41
CA VAL A 58 9.27 19.03 1.19
C VAL A 58 9.50 19.40 2.64
N SER A 59 8.51 19.96 3.30
CA SER A 59 8.59 20.29 4.72
C SER A 59 8.53 19.03 5.60
N LYS A 60 8.99 19.11 6.84
CA LYS A 60 8.87 18.03 7.82
C LYS A 60 7.40 17.65 8.04
N GLU A 61 6.56 18.65 8.14
CA GLU A 61 5.12 18.51 8.40
C GLU A 61 4.39 17.79 7.28
N SER A 62 4.84 17.93 6.04
CA SER A 62 4.24 17.25 4.89
C SER A 62 4.55 15.75 4.84
N LEU A 63 5.48 15.27 5.67
CA LEU A 63 5.76 13.84 5.85
C LEU A 63 4.84 13.19 6.90
N TYR A 64 4.17 13.96 7.74
CA TYR A 64 3.26 13.41 8.74
C TYR A 64 2.11 12.64 8.08
N GLY A 65 1.77 11.49 8.64
CA GLY A 65 0.76 10.60 8.09
C GLY A 65 1.19 9.84 6.81
N LYS A 66 2.48 9.93 6.42
CA LYS A 66 3.05 9.07 5.39
C LYS A 66 3.58 7.77 6.01
N PHE A 67 3.70 6.74 5.19
CA PHE A 67 4.13 5.42 5.64
C PHE A 67 5.50 5.08 5.05
N LEU A 68 6.37 4.48 5.85
CA LEU A 68 7.64 3.96 5.37
C LEU A 68 7.41 2.84 4.34
N HIS A 69 8.18 2.85 3.27
CA HIS A 69 8.17 1.81 2.23
C HIS A 69 9.24 0.73 2.46
N THR A 70 10.25 1.04 3.24
CA THR A 70 11.33 0.13 3.62
C THR A 70 11.63 0.25 5.10
N ASP A 71 12.27 -0.77 5.67
CA ASP A 71 12.74 -0.74 7.05
C ASP A 71 13.85 0.29 7.21
N VAL A 72 13.76 1.11 8.24
CA VAL A 72 14.74 2.16 8.56
C VAL A 72 15.45 1.83 9.87
N LYS A 73 16.73 1.57 9.79
CA LYS A 73 17.59 1.33 10.96
C LYS A 73 18.10 2.65 11.53
N ILE A 74 17.85 2.89 12.82
CA ILE A 74 18.34 4.08 13.55
C ILE A 74 19.52 3.75 14.47
N ASN A 75 19.67 2.51 14.88
CA ASN A 75 20.83 2.01 15.64
C ASN A 75 21.08 0.52 15.32
N GLU A 76 22.14 -0.08 15.90
CA GLU A 76 22.49 -1.47 15.69
C GLU A 76 21.68 -2.46 16.54
N GLU A 77 20.85 -1.98 17.46
CA GLU A 77 20.00 -2.80 18.31
C GLU A 77 18.73 -3.23 17.57
N GLU A 78 18.18 -4.40 17.87
CA GLU A 78 16.94 -4.91 17.25
C GLU A 78 15.74 -3.98 17.45
N ASN A 79 15.70 -3.23 18.56
CA ASN A 79 14.66 -2.26 18.87
C ASN A 79 14.83 -0.92 18.12
N GLY A 80 15.93 -0.74 17.39
CA GLY A 80 16.24 0.46 16.64
C GLY A 80 15.85 0.40 15.17
N ILE A 81 14.81 -0.36 14.82
CA ILE A 81 14.32 -0.50 13.44
C ILE A 81 12.88 -0.04 13.36
N PHE A 82 12.62 1.00 12.57
CA PHE A 82 11.27 1.31 12.11
C PHE A 82 10.93 0.43 10.93
N LYS A 83 9.92 -0.43 11.08
CA LYS A 83 9.50 -1.37 10.04
C LYS A 83 8.73 -0.69 8.92
N ILE A 84 8.73 -1.33 7.76
CA ILE A 84 7.84 -0.99 6.64
C ILE A 84 6.39 -0.85 7.13
N GLY A 85 5.67 0.16 6.63
CA GLY A 85 4.30 0.44 7.06
C GLY A 85 4.18 1.31 8.31
N THR A 86 5.29 1.67 8.97
CA THR A 86 5.26 2.61 10.10
C THR A 86 4.80 3.99 9.61
N GLU A 87 3.78 4.55 10.28
CA GLU A 87 3.30 5.90 10.01
C GLU A 87 4.26 6.93 10.60
N LEU A 88 4.66 7.89 9.76
CA LEU A 88 5.58 8.95 10.15
C LEU A 88 4.84 10.02 10.96
N ASN A 89 5.30 10.23 12.17
CA ASN A 89 4.90 11.32 13.04
C ASN A 89 6.13 12.17 13.43
N GLU A 90 5.90 13.25 14.16
CA GLU A 90 6.97 14.16 14.57
C GLU A 90 8.10 13.43 15.31
N THR A 91 7.74 12.60 16.28
CA THR A 91 8.70 11.87 17.13
C THR A 91 9.60 10.92 16.32
N ILE A 92 8.98 10.16 15.41
CA ILE A 92 9.71 9.20 14.56
C ILE A 92 10.65 9.93 13.61
N ILE A 93 10.21 11.04 13.01
CA ILE A 93 11.06 11.82 12.10
C ILE A 93 12.24 12.42 12.85
N ASP A 94 12.04 12.90 14.08
CA ASP A 94 13.14 13.43 14.90
C ASP A 94 14.17 12.35 15.26
N GLN A 95 13.73 11.16 15.64
CA GLN A 95 14.62 10.02 15.89
C GLN A 95 15.40 9.61 14.65
N ILE A 96 14.77 9.62 13.48
CA ILE A 96 15.42 9.33 12.20
C ILE A 96 16.50 10.38 11.87
N LEU A 97 16.21 11.66 12.14
CA LEU A 97 17.16 12.75 11.92
C LEU A 97 18.33 12.69 12.90
N GLU A 98 18.09 12.40 14.18
CA GLU A 98 19.15 12.18 15.19
C GLU A 98 20.07 11.03 14.82
N ALA A 99 19.50 9.95 14.25
CA ALA A 99 20.26 8.81 13.73
C ALA A 99 21.03 9.12 12.43
N LYS A 100 20.94 10.36 11.90
CA LYS A 100 21.59 10.81 10.65
C LYS A 100 21.19 10.00 9.43
N VAL A 101 19.96 9.50 9.37
CA VAL A 101 19.42 8.88 8.18
C VAL A 101 18.90 9.99 7.24
N PHE A 102 19.58 10.19 6.13
CA PHE A 102 19.32 11.30 5.18
C PHE A 102 18.46 10.92 3.99
N SER A 103 18.06 9.66 3.88
CA SER A 103 17.21 9.19 2.79
C SER A 103 16.12 8.28 3.33
N LEU A 104 14.87 8.54 2.94
CA LEU A 104 13.72 7.73 3.30
C LEU A 104 12.96 7.34 2.04
N GLU A 105 12.54 6.09 1.98
CA GLU A 105 11.56 5.64 1.02
C GLU A 105 10.18 5.65 1.66
N ILE A 106 9.27 6.43 1.09
CA ILE A 106 7.91 6.56 1.59
C ILE A 106 6.90 6.07 0.56
N SER A 107 5.83 5.45 1.04
CA SER A 107 4.73 5.04 0.19
C SER A 107 3.98 6.25 -0.34
N VAL A 108 3.68 6.26 -1.65
CA VAL A 108 2.91 7.33 -2.28
C VAL A 108 1.44 7.15 -1.93
N THR A 109 1.02 7.78 -0.85
CA THR A 109 -0.38 7.85 -0.43
C THR A 109 -0.92 9.24 -0.63
N ASN A 110 -2.21 9.35 -0.92
CA ASN A 110 -2.92 10.62 -0.86
C ASN A 110 -4.17 10.45 0.02
N SER A 111 -4.65 11.56 0.59
CA SER A 111 -5.78 11.56 1.53
C SER A 111 -7.13 11.22 0.91
N ILE A 112 -7.21 11.14 -0.43
CA ILE A 112 -8.47 10.97 -1.14
C ILE A 112 -8.61 9.56 -1.72
N ASN A 113 -7.66 9.12 -2.54
CA ASN A 113 -7.80 7.91 -3.34
C ASN A 113 -6.73 6.83 -3.08
N LYS A 114 -5.61 7.17 -2.45
CA LYS A 114 -4.50 6.25 -2.19
C LYS A 114 -4.08 6.32 -0.72
N GLY A 115 -5.01 5.97 0.16
CA GLY A 115 -4.70 5.86 1.59
C GLY A 115 -3.84 4.64 1.91
N GLY A 116 -3.20 4.64 3.07
CA GLY A 116 -2.40 3.52 3.57
C GLY A 116 -3.24 2.35 4.12
N TYR A 117 -4.45 2.11 3.59
CA TYR A 117 -5.41 1.18 4.19
C TYR A 117 -4.87 -0.24 4.32
N LEU A 118 -4.24 -0.76 3.27
CA LEU A 118 -3.64 -2.10 3.32
C LEU A 118 -2.46 -2.14 4.29
N LEU A 119 -1.61 -1.11 4.27
CA LEU A 119 -0.49 -0.98 5.22
C LEU A 119 -0.99 -0.91 6.66
N THR A 120 -2.05 -0.12 6.92
CA THR A 120 -2.67 -0.02 8.24
C THR A 120 -3.28 -1.37 8.66
N THR A 121 -3.90 -2.09 7.75
CA THR A 121 -4.45 -3.44 8.02
C THR A 121 -3.33 -4.41 8.40
N ILE A 122 -2.25 -4.45 7.63
CA ILE A 122 -1.09 -5.30 7.89
C ILE A 122 -0.42 -4.91 9.22
N PHE A 123 -0.27 -3.60 9.49
CA PHE A 123 0.36 -3.12 10.71
C PHE A 123 -0.47 -3.44 11.98
N ASN A 124 -1.79 -3.46 11.86
CA ASN A 124 -2.70 -3.83 12.94
C ASN A 124 -2.86 -5.34 13.09
N ASP A 125 -2.32 -6.14 12.18
CA ASP A 125 -2.32 -7.60 12.33
C ASP A 125 -1.45 -8.00 13.52
N LYS A 126 -2.01 -8.80 14.39
CA LYS A 126 -1.33 -9.30 15.59
C LYS A 126 -0.40 -10.46 15.28
N ASN A 127 -0.56 -11.09 14.13
CA ASN A 127 0.21 -12.25 13.71
C ASN A 127 1.52 -11.80 13.04
N ASN A 128 2.63 -12.32 13.53
CA ASN A 128 3.96 -12.01 13.01
C ASN A 128 4.52 -13.10 12.09
N SER A 129 3.84 -14.24 12.00
CA SER A 129 4.25 -15.35 11.15
C SER A 129 3.06 -16.00 10.45
N LYS A 130 3.37 -16.75 9.37
CA LYS A 130 2.37 -17.53 8.63
C LYS A 130 1.72 -18.60 9.53
N GLU A 131 2.51 -19.22 10.39
CA GLU A 131 2.07 -20.26 11.30
C GLU A 131 1.09 -19.73 12.35
N GLU A 132 1.35 -18.55 12.88
CA GLU A 132 0.43 -17.87 13.79
C GLU A 132 -0.88 -17.52 13.10
N ALA A 133 -0.83 -16.95 11.90
CA ALA A 133 -2.01 -16.60 11.14
C ALA A 133 -2.88 -17.85 10.82
N ILE A 134 -2.27 -18.93 10.37
CA ILE A 134 -2.97 -20.20 10.10
C ILE A 134 -3.61 -20.75 11.38
N THR A 135 -2.91 -20.67 12.51
CA THR A 135 -3.41 -21.11 13.81
C THR A 135 -4.63 -20.28 14.25
N GLU A 136 -4.59 -18.96 14.06
CA GLU A 136 -5.75 -18.11 14.37
C GLU A 136 -6.95 -18.38 13.44
N VAL A 137 -6.72 -18.61 12.14
CA VAL A 137 -7.77 -19.05 11.21
C VAL A 137 -8.40 -20.37 11.69
N TYR A 138 -7.57 -21.33 12.12
CA TYR A 138 -8.07 -22.59 12.66
C TYR A 138 -8.96 -22.39 13.89
N LYS A 139 -8.52 -21.59 14.87
CA LYS A 139 -9.30 -21.30 16.07
C LYS A 139 -10.66 -20.66 15.79
N MET A 140 -10.72 -19.82 14.75
CA MET A 140 -11.97 -19.20 14.31
C MET A 140 -12.93 -20.22 13.68
N LEU A 141 -12.40 -21.20 12.93
CA LEU A 141 -13.20 -22.23 12.27
C LEU A 141 -13.62 -23.35 13.24
N ARG A 142 -12.78 -23.65 14.24
CA ARG A 142 -12.99 -24.73 15.22
C ARG A 142 -12.73 -24.22 16.64
N PRO A 143 -13.63 -23.44 17.21
CA PRO A 143 -13.47 -22.93 18.56
C PRO A 143 -13.48 -24.08 19.57
N GLY A 144 -12.52 -24.06 20.50
CA GLY A 144 -12.39 -25.03 21.58
C GLY A 144 -11.52 -26.27 21.28
N GLU A 145 -11.07 -26.46 20.03
CA GLU A 145 -10.09 -27.50 19.70
C GLU A 145 -8.65 -26.93 19.74
N PRO A 146 -7.72 -27.59 20.44
CA PRO A 146 -6.33 -27.17 20.45
C PRO A 146 -5.71 -27.41 19.06
N PRO A 147 -5.17 -26.35 18.38
CA PRO A 147 -4.58 -26.50 17.07
C PRO A 147 -3.20 -27.18 17.16
N THR A 148 -2.92 -28.12 16.27
CA THR A 148 -1.56 -28.43 15.85
C THR A 148 -1.30 -27.75 14.52
N ILE A 149 -0.04 -27.34 14.25
CA ILE A 149 0.33 -26.62 13.03
C ILE A 149 0.00 -27.45 11.78
N GLU A 150 0.21 -28.78 11.85
CA GLU A 150 -0.05 -29.68 10.72
C GLU A 150 -1.55 -29.72 10.39
N ILE A 151 -2.41 -29.89 11.39
CA ILE A 151 -3.87 -29.94 11.20
C ILE A 151 -4.39 -28.58 10.74
N ALA A 152 -3.92 -27.49 11.34
CA ALA A 152 -4.31 -26.14 10.97
C ALA A 152 -3.91 -25.84 9.50
N THR A 153 -2.70 -26.20 9.10
CA THR A 153 -2.20 -26.03 7.72
C THR A 153 -3.01 -26.87 6.74
N GLN A 154 -3.32 -28.12 7.09
CA GLN A 154 -4.14 -28.98 6.24
C GLN A 154 -5.54 -28.42 6.04
N ILE A 155 -6.18 -27.95 7.12
CA ILE A 155 -7.52 -27.33 7.02
C ILE A 155 -7.47 -26.07 6.19
N PHE A 156 -6.48 -25.21 6.41
CA PHE A 156 -6.30 -23.99 5.63
C PHE A 156 -6.13 -24.29 4.12
N ASN A 157 -5.26 -25.24 3.78
CA ASN A 157 -5.06 -25.65 2.38
C ASN A 157 -6.33 -26.26 1.76
N ASN A 158 -7.10 -26.99 2.54
CA ASN A 158 -8.35 -27.60 2.07
C ASN A 158 -9.48 -26.57 1.84
N LEU A 159 -9.39 -25.35 2.38
CA LEU A 159 -10.41 -24.33 2.18
C LEU A 159 -10.53 -23.91 0.71
N PHE A 160 -9.38 -23.67 0.03
CA PHE A 160 -9.37 -23.05 -1.30
C PHE A 160 -8.31 -23.59 -2.26
N PHE A 161 -7.30 -24.33 -1.75
CA PHE A 161 -6.09 -24.68 -2.50
C PHE A 161 -5.98 -26.17 -2.81
N SER A 162 -6.96 -26.98 -2.43
CA SER A 162 -6.98 -28.42 -2.66
C SER A 162 -8.09 -28.79 -3.64
N SER A 163 -7.74 -29.43 -4.76
CA SER A 163 -8.70 -29.93 -5.74
C SER A 163 -9.69 -30.96 -5.22
N ASP A 164 -9.35 -31.65 -4.12
CA ASP A 164 -10.22 -32.63 -3.50
C ASP A 164 -11.35 -32.00 -2.65
N ARG A 165 -11.22 -30.74 -2.30
CA ARG A 165 -12.10 -30.03 -1.35
C ARG A 165 -12.69 -28.74 -1.89
N TYR A 166 -12.10 -28.17 -2.90
CA TYR A 166 -12.54 -26.92 -3.50
C TYR A 166 -12.54 -27.00 -5.02
N ASP A 167 -13.63 -26.60 -5.62
CA ASP A 167 -13.80 -26.55 -7.05
C ASP A 167 -14.58 -25.29 -7.46
N LEU A 168 -13.90 -24.38 -8.15
CA LEU A 168 -14.48 -23.16 -8.70
C LEU A 168 -15.32 -23.44 -9.95
N SER A 169 -15.21 -24.62 -10.52
CA SER A 169 -15.64 -25.02 -11.86
C SER A 169 -14.93 -24.28 -13.00
N ASP A 170 -14.97 -24.86 -14.19
CA ASP A 170 -14.40 -24.22 -15.40
C ASP A 170 -15.07 -22.89 -15.69
N VAL A 171 -16.39 -22.81 -15.52
CA VAL A 171 -17.18 -21.57 -15.72
C VAL A 171 -16.79 -20.50 -14.70
N GLY A 172 -16.65 -20.88 -13.45
CA GLY A 172 -16.21 -19.95 -12.39
C GLY A 172 -14.80 -19.42 -12.68
N ARG A 173 -13.88 -20.30 -13.14
CA ARG A 173 -12.53 -19.89 -13.51
C ARG A 173 -12.52 -18.93 -14.69
N VAL A 174 -13.28 -19.18 -15.75
CA VAL A 174 -13.39 -18.28 -16.90
C VAL A 174 -13.95 -16.91 -16.49
N LYS A 175 -15.01 -16.89 -15.68
CA LYS A 175 -15.58 -15.62 -15.15
C LYS A 175 -14.56 -14.86 -14.30
N MET A 176 -13.84 -15.52 -13.41
CA MET A 176 -12.79 -14.92 -12.60
C MET A 176 -11.65 -14.37 -13.45
N ASN A 177 -11.14 -15.14 -14.40
CA ASN A 177 -10.09 -14.71 -15.31
C ASN A 177 -10.51 -13.45 -16.08
N SER A 178 -11.72 -13.42 -16.62
CA SER A 178 -12.26 -12.27 -17.33
C SER A 178 -12.40 -11.06 -16.43
N ARG A 179 -12.96 -11.22 -15.22
CA ARG A 179 -13.23 -10.12 -14.29
C ARG A 179 -11.96 -9.50 -13.71
N LEU A 180 -10.95 -10.32 -13.46
CA LEU A 180 -9.68 -9.92 -12.84
C LEU A 180 -8.55 -9.72 -13.84
N ASN A 181 -8.80 -9.90 -15.15
CA ASN A 181 -7.80 -9.85 -16.21
C ASN A 181 -6.61 -10.80 -15.95
N LEU A 182 -6.92 -12.05 -15.59
CA LEU A 182 -5.92 -13.06 -15.29
C LEU A 182 -5.66 -13.96 -16.50
N GLU A 183 -4.38 -14.26 -16.75
CA GLU A 183 -3.95 -15.27 -17.72
C GLU A 183 -3.73 -16.61 -16.99
N CYS A 184 -4.83 -17.29 -16.70
CA CYS A 184 -4.80 -18.59 -16.04
C CYS A 184 -5.55 -19.61 -16.88
N SER A 185 -5.07 -20.86 -16.91
CA SER A 185 -5.78 -21.95 -17.60
C SER A 185 -7.15 -22.20 -16.97
N ASP A 186 -8.17 -22.34 -17.81
CA ASP A 186 -9.55 -22.60 -17.37
C ASP A 186 -9.70 -23.93 -16.64
N LYS A 187 -8.74 -24.85 -16.80
CA LYS A 187 -8.70 -26.14 -16.11
C LYS A 187 -8.22 -26.08 -14.66
N ILE A 188 -7.72 -24.91 -14.22
CA ILE A 188 -7.30 -24.72 -12.83
C ILE A 188 -8.49 -24.21 -12.03
N THR A 189 -9.18 -25.12 -11.36
CA THR A 189 -10.42 -24.83 -10.64
C THR A 189 -10.24 -24.56 -9.14
N ILE A 190 -9.00 -24.55 -8.66
CA ILE A 190 -8.63 -24.13 -7.30
C ILE A 190 -8.18 -22.68 -7.27
N LEU A 191 -8.23 -22.02 -6.12
CA LEU A 191 -7.65 -20.68 -5.96
C LEU A 191 -6.12 -20.73 -5.94
N ARG A 192 -5.50 -19.65 -6.43
CA ARG A 192 -4.06 -19.41 -6.39
C ARG A 192 -3.77 -18.14 -5.61
N ASN A 193 -2.55 -17.97 -5.17
CA ASN A 193 -2.14 -16.72 -4.50
C ASN A 193 -2.34 -15.48 -5.40
N ASP A 194 -2.09 -15.64 -6.72
CA ASP A 194 -2.29 -14.57 -7.70
C ASP A 194 -3.76 -14.13 -7.78
N ASP A 195 -4.69 -15.08 -7.67
CA ASP A 195 -6.13 -14.81 -7.69
C ASP A 195 -6.51 -13.94 -6.48
N ILE A 196 -6.00 -14.27 -5.29
CA ILE A 196 -6.26 -13.51 -4.06
C ILE A 196 -5.69 -12.08 -4.18
N LEU A 197 -4.46 -11.93 -4.67
CA LEU A 197 -3.86 -10.62 -4.90
C LEU A 197 -4.66 -9.78 -5.91
N ALA A 198 -5.12 -10.39 -6.99
CA ALA A 198 -5.93 -9.73 -8.00
C ALA A 198 -7.29 -9.30 -7.44
N ILE A 199 -7.92 -10.13 -6.58
CA ILE A 199 -9.17 -9.79 -5.88
C ILE A 199 -8.96 -8.56 -4.99
N ILE A 200 -7.89 -8.55 -4.18
CA ILE A 200 -7.57 -7.41 -3.31
C ILE A 200 -7.36 -6.14 -4.14
N HIS A 201 -6.61 -6.24 -5.24
CA HIS A 201 -6.39 -5.12 -6.15
C HIS A 201 -7.71 -4.59 -6.73
N LYS A 202 -8.59 -5.50 -7.18
CA LYS A 202 -9.90 -5.16 -7.70
C LYS A 202 -10.80 -4.48 -6.66
N MET A 203 -10.78 -4.96 -5.42
CA MET A 203 -11.51 -4.33 -4.31
C MET A 203 -11.04 -2.89 -4.06
N LEU A 204 -9.73 -2.63 -4.15
CA LEU A 204 -9.18 -1.29 -4.03
C LEU A 204 -9.62 -0.38 -5.19
N ASP A 205 -9.65 -0.90 -6.42
CA ASP A 205 -10.12 -0.15 -7.59
C ASP A 205 -11.62 0.18 -7.51
N LEU A 206 -12.45 -0.76 -7.05
CA LEU A 206 -13.88 -0.53 -6.78
C LEU A 206 -14.07 0.57 -5.73
N ARG A 207 -13.32 0.51 -4.64
CA ARG A 207 -13.36 1.55 -3.61
C ARG A 207 -12.96 2.92 -4.16
N ASP A 208 -11.97 2.96 -5.05
CA ASP A 208 -11.48 4.19 -5.67
C ASP A 208 -12.42 4.70 -6.80
N GLY A 209 -13.54 4.00 -7.06
CA GLY A 209 -14.51 4.38 -8.11
C GLY A 209 -13.97 4.23 -9.52
N LYS A 210 -12.99 3.35 -9.75
CA LYS A 210 -12.41 3.09 -11.08
C LYS A 210 -13.12 1.99 -11.83
N ASP A 211 -14.00 1.27 -11.15
CA ASP A 211 -14.74 0.14 -11.70
C ASP A 211 -16.13 0.04 -11.06
N ASP A 212 -17.02 -0.70 -11.69
CA ASP A 212 -18.38 -0.90 -11.22
C ASP A 212 -18.51 -2.21 -10.44
N VAL A 213 -19.43 -2.20 -9.46
CA VAL A 213 -19.77 -3.39 -8.67
C VAL A 213 -20.59 -4.35 -9.54
N ASP A 214 -20.26 -5.64 -9.47
CA ASP A 214 -21.01 -6.66 -10.19
C ASP A 214 -22.43 -6.80 -9.67
N ASP A 215 -23.37 -7.07 -10.55
CA ASP A 215 -24.74 -7.42 -10.19
C ASP A 215 -24.77 -8.76 -9.44
N ILE A 216 -25.48 -8.77 -8.31
CA ILE A 216 -25.61 -9.96 -7.45
C ILE A 216 -26.47 -11.05 -8.11
N ASP A 217 -27.33 -10.69 -9.03
CA ASP A 217 -28.40 -11.55 -9.58
C ASP A 217 -27.98 -12.42 -10.78
N HIS A 218 -26.74 -12.44 -11.15
CA HIS A 218 -26.23 -13.27 -12.24
C HIS A 218 -25.52 -14.54 -11.72
N LEU A 219 -26.26 -15.31 -11.01
CA LEU A 219 -25.86 -16.68 -10.65
C LEU A 219 -26.20 -17.66 -11.77
#